data_95e4d5121333fd99753ef55e5a439c99
#
_entry.id   95e4d5121333fd99753ef55e5a439c99
#
_cell.length_a   1.000
_cell.length_b   1.000
_cell.length_c   1.000
_cell.angle_alpha   90.00
_cell.angle_beta   90.00
_cell.angle_gamma   90.00
#
_symmetry.space_group_name_H-M   'P 1'
#
loop_
_entity.id
_entity.type
_entity.pdbx_description
1 polymer ?
#
loop_
_entity_poly.entity_id
_entity_poly.type
_entity_poly.pdbx_seq_one_letter_code
_entity_poly.pdbx_strand_id
1 'polypeptide(L)'
;MKKKLIAFLLTLFPIFVLGTTIHADTIKIVSDTAYAPFEFKDSDQTYKGIDVDIINKVAEIKGWDINMSFPGFDAAVNAVQAGQADAIMAGMTKTAEREKVFTMSDTYYDTKVVIATTKANTIKSYDQLKGKTVGVKNGTAAQRFLEKIKDKYGFTIKTFDTGDLMYNSLAA
;
A
#
# COMPACT_ATOMS: atom_id res chain seq x y z
N MET A 1 -2.35 -18.22 -86.95
CA MET A 1 -2.59 -17.06 -86.06
C MET A 1 -3.26 -17.62 -84.79
N LYS A 2 -2.47 -17.81 -83.72
CA LYS A 2 -2.96 -18.31 -82.43
C LYS A 2 -2.98 -17.19 -81.43
N LYS A 3 -4.18 -16.72 -81.02
CA LYS A 3 -4.36 -15.68 -80.01
C LYS A 3 -4.16 -16.31 -78.61
N LYS A 4 -3.16 -15.93 -77.90
CA LYS A 4 -2.94 -16.32 -76.52
C LYS A 4 -3.76 -15.38 -75.62
N LEU A 5 -4.78 -15.96 -74.92
CA LEU A 5 -5.58 -15.27 -73.94
C LEU A 5 -4.82 -15.36 -72.61
N ILE A 6 -4.32 -14.27 -72.10
CA ILE A 6 -3.66 -14.17 -70.78
C ILE A 6 -4.80 -13.89 -69.80
N ALA A 7 -5.17 -14.89 -68.97
CA ALA A 7 -6.08 -14.70 -67.84
C ALA A 7 -5.29 -14.08 -66.66
N PHE A 8 -5.61 -12.86 -66.30
CA PHE A 8 -5.08 -12.16 -65.12
C PHE A 8 -5.89 -12.62 -63.91
N LEU A 9 -5.28 -13.54 -63.11
CA LEU A 9 -5.89 -14.01 -61.87
C LEU A 9 -5.61 -13.01 -60.78
N LEU A 10 -6.59 -12.16 -60.44
CA LEU A 10 -6.55 -11.26 -59.32
C LEU A 10 -6.77 -12.07 -58.03
N THR A 11 -5.69 -12.46 -57.34
CA THR A 11 -5.78 -13.08 -56.03
C THR A 11 -6.11 -12.02 -55.00
N LEU A 12 -7.37 -11.99 -54.56
CA LEU A 12 -7.85 -11.20 -53.44
C LEU A 12 -7.25 -11.80 -52.17
N PHE A 13 -6.18 -11.19 -51.65
CA PHE A 13 -5.56 -11.56 -50.37
C PHE A 13 -6.41 -10.93 -49.26
N PRO A 14 -7.09 -11.69 -48.39
CA PRO A 14 -7.80 -11.10 -47.27
C PRO A 14 -6.77 -10.54 -46.29
N ILE A 15 -6.75 -9.22 -46.12
CA ILE A 15 -5.98 -8.56 -45.05
C ILE A 15 -6.68 -8.94 -43.76
N PHE A 16 -6.13 -9.95 -43.09
CA PHE A 16 -6.50 -10.28 -41.71
C PHE A 16 -5.93 -9.19 -40.80
N VAL A 17 -6.74 -8.18 -40.50
CA VAL A 17 -6.40 -7.20 -39.47
C VAL A 17 -6.45 -7.96 -38.13
N LEU A 18 -5.30 -8.48 -37.72
CA LEU A 18 -5.09 -8.94 -36.34
C LEU A 18 -5.29 -7.71 -35.43
N GLY A 19 -6.50 -7.57 -34.91
CA GLY A 19 -6.78 -6.62 -33.84
C GLY A 19 -5.92 -7.04 -32.65
N THR A 20 -4.79 -6.35 -32.45
CA THR A 20 -4.06 -6.45 -31.19
C THR A 20 -4.98 -5.85 -30.13
N THR A 21 -5.62 -6.70 -29.34
CA THR A 21 -6.22 -6.27 -28.07
C THR A 21 -5.08 -5.74 -27.23
N ILE A 22 -4.99 -4.41 -27.11
CA ILE A 22 -4.12 -3.77 -26.13
C ILE A 22 -4.73 -4.15 -24.78
N HIS A 23 -4.20 -5.22 -24.17
CA HIS A 23 -4.43 -5.46 -22.77
C HIS A 23 -3.72 -4.31 -22.02
N ALA A 24 -4.50 -3.45 -21.40
CA ALA A 24 -3.95 -2.56 -20.40
C ALA A 24 -3.34 -3.46 -19.31
N ASP A 25 -2.04 -3.29 -19.05
CA ASP A 25 -1.40 -4.04 -17.98
C ASP A 25 -2.14 -3.77 -16.68
N THR A 26 -2.54 -4.84 -15.98
CA THR A 26 -3.22 -4.72 -14.69
C THR A 26 -2.24 -4.19 -13.66
N ILE A 27 -2.53 -3.04 -13.07
CA ILE A 27 -1.70 -2.40 -12.03
C ILE A 27 -1.90 -3.14 -10.71
N LYS A 28 -0.82 -3.64 -10.15
CA LYS A 28 -0.81 -4.36 -8.87
C LYS A 28 -0.64 -3.38 -7.73
N ILE A 29 -1.70 -3.21 -6.94
CA ILE A 29 -1.70 -2.35 -5.74
C ILE A 29 -1.65 -3.24 -4.50
N VAL A 30 -0.76 -2.89 -3.57
CA VAL A 30 -0.68 -3.57 -2.27
C VAL A 30 -1.03 -2.60 -1.14
N SER A 31 -1.64 -3.13 -0.08
CA SER A 31 -2.12 -2.34 1.04
C SER A 31 -1.92 -3.06 2.38
N ASP A 32 -2.28 -2.40 3.47
CA ASP A 32 -2.31 -3.01 4.79
C ASP A 32 -3.58 -3.85 5.00
N THR A 33 -3.56 -4.73 5.98
CA THR A 33 -4.72 -5.56 6.36
C THR A 33 -5.76 -4.80 7.17
N ALA A 34 -5.33 -3.82 7.98
CA ALA A 34 -6.22 -3.04 8.85
C ALA A 34 -5.54 -1.76 9.33
N TYR A 35 -5.99 -0.63 8.80
CA TYR A 35 -5.62 0.71 9.24
C TYR A 35 -6.78 1.70 9.03
N ALA A 36 -7.86 1.55 9.79
CA ALA A 36 -8.99 2.48 9.73
C ALA A 36 -8.54 3.92 10.05
N PRO A 37 -9.05 4.93 9.30
CA PRO A 37 -10.10 4.88 8.29
C PRO A 37 -9.57 4.68 6.85
N PHE A 38 -8.29 4.36 6.64
CA PHE A 38 -7.65 4.27 5.32
C PHE A 38 -8.01 2.99 4.59
N GLU A 39 -7.78 1.83 5.22
CA GLU A 39 -8.17 0.51 4.74
C GLU A 39 -8.55 -0.40 5.90
N PHE A 40 -9.65 -1.09 5.78
CA PHE A 40 -10.15 -2.03 6.78
C PHE A 40 -11.23 -2.94 6.16
N LYS A 41 -11.47 -4.09 6.79
CA LYS A 41 -12.59 -4.96 6.43
C LYS A 41 -13.86 -4.50 7.14
N ASP A 42 -14.93 -4.41 6.38
CA ASP A 42 -16.28 -4.20 6.90
C ASP A 42 -16.92 -5.52 7.35
N SER A 43 -18.14 -5.45 7.88
CA SER A 43 -18.93 -6.60 8.34
C SER A 43 -19.13 -7.69 7.27
N ASP A 44 -19.19 -7.31 6.00
CA ASP A 44 -19.30 -8.19 4.84
C ASP A 44 -17.94 -8.76 4.36
N GLN A 45 -16.85 -8.52 5.11
CA GLN A 45 -15.48 -8.91 4.79
C GLN A 45 -14.89 -8.25 3.54
N THR A 46 -15.53 -7.23 2.98
CA THR A 46 -14.96 -6.40 1.90
C THR A 46 -14.05 -5.33 2.46
N TYR A 47 -12.99 -5.01 1.71
CA TYR A 47 -12.11 -3.90 2.05
C TYR A 47 -12.74 -2.57 1.65
N LYS A 48 -12.74 -1.62 2.58
CA LYS A 48 -13.25 -0.25 2.44
C LYS A 48 -12.28 0.73 3.08
N GLY A 49 -12.51 2.01 2.84
CA GLY A 49 -11.77 3.10 3.47
C GLY A 49 -11.27 4.13 2.47
N ILE A 50 -10.68 5.19 2.99
CA ILE A 50 -10.23 6.35 2.21
C ILE A 50 -9.31 5.92 1.06
N ASP A 51 -8.35 5.05 1.33
CA ASP A 51 -7.36 4.60 0.35
C ASP A 51 -7.99 3.73 -0.74
N VAL A 52 -8.90 2.84 -0.34
CA VAL A 52 -9.64 1.98 -1.27
C VAL A 52 -10.50 2.82 -2.21
N ASP A 53 -11.19 3.84 -1.67
CA ASP A 53 -12.05 4.72 -2.46
C ASP A 53 -11.21 5.60 -3.42
N ILE A 54 -10.08 6.15 -2.95
CA ILE A 54 -9.19 6.98 -3.77
C ILE A 54 -8.64 6.15 -4.95
N ILE A 55 -8.07 4.97 -4.69
CA ILE A 55 -7.45 4.20 -5.77
C ILE A 55 -8.47 3.69 -6.80
N ASN A 56 -9.66 3.28 -6.35
CA ASN A 56 -10.74 2.91 -7.25
C ASN A 56 -11.17 4.11 -8.12
N LYS A 57 -11.27 5.30 -7.54
CA LYS A 57 -11.61 6.50 -8.30
C LYS A 57 -10.52 6.92 -9.28
N VAL A 58 -9.26 6.79 -8.91
CA VAL A 58 -8.12 7.03 -9.81
C VAL A 58 -8.16 6.03 -10.97
N ALA A 59 -8.39 4.75 -10.69
CA ALA A 59 -8.50 3.70 -11.72
C ALA A 59 -9.64 4.00 -12.71
N GLU A 60 -10.82 4.37 -12.19
CA GLU A 60 -11.96 4.79 -13.02
C GLU A 60 -11.61 5.96 -13.96
N ILE A 61 -11.01 7.04 -13.41
CA ILE A 61 -10.66 8.24 -14.18
C ILE A 61 -9.59 7.95 -15.24
N LYS A 62 -8.64 7.07 -14.93
CA LYS A 62 -7.52 6.72 -15.81
C LYS A 62 -7.82 5.58 -16.77
N GLY A 63 -8.92 4.86 -16.59
CA GLY A 63 -9.24 3.66 -17.35
C GLY A 63 -8.26 2.52 -17.05
N TRP A 64 -7.74 2.45 -15.82
CA TRP A 64 -6.82 1.41 -15.40
C TRP A 64 -7.58 0.17 -14.92
N ASP A 65 -7.06 -1.00 -15.28
CA ASP A 65 -7.39 -2.24 -14.58
C ASP A 65 -6.47 -2.39 -13.37
N ILE A 66 -7.04 -2.61 -12.17
CA ILE A 66 -6.26 -2.72 -10.94
C ILE A 66 -6.50 -4.06 -10.25
N ASN A 67 -5.45 -4.62 -9.68
CA ASN A 67 -5.50 -5.77 -8.79
C ASN A 67 -4.98 -5.34 -7.41
N MET A 68 -5.89 -5.24 -6.44
CA MET A 68 -5.56 -4.81 -5.08
C MET A 68 -5.45 -6.01 -4.15
N SER A 69 -4.35 -6.09 -3.38
CA SER A 69 -4.13 -7.12 -2.37
C SER A 69 -3.66 -6.51 -1.04
N PHE A 70 -3.88 -7.25 0.05
CA PHE A 70 -3.71 -6.75 1.42
C PHE A 70 -2.80 -7.67 2.25
N PRO A 71 -1.49 -7.74 1.94
CA PRO A 71 -0.55 -8.62 2.63
C PRO A 71 -0.13 -8.15 4.03
N GLY A 72 -0.51 -6.93 4.42
CA GLY A 72 -0.02 -6.23 5.60
C GLY A 72 1.04 -5.20 5.26
N PHE A 73 1.18 -4.17 6.12
CA PHE A 73 1.96 -2.97 5.79
C PHE A 73 3.43 -3.25 5.46
N ASP A 74 4.14 -4.00 6.31
CA ASP A 74 5.55 -4.30 6.09
C ASP A 74 5.77 -5.13 4.81
N ALA A 75 4.94 -6.15 4.60
CA ALA A 75 4.97 -6.97 3.39
C ALA A 75 4.64 -6.16 2.13
N ALA A 76 3.69 -5.21 2.21
CA ALA A 76 3.34 -4.31 1.11
C ALA A 76 4.52 -3.40 0.73
N VAL A 77 5.20 -2.80 1.72
CA VAL A 77 6.41 -1.99 1.50
C VAL A 77 7.49 -2.81 0.79
N ASN A 78 7.76 -4.01 1.28
CA ASN A 78 8.78 -4.90 0.71
C ASN A 78 8.43 -5.35 -0.71
N ALA A 79 7.14 -5.63 -1.00
CA ALA A 79 6.68 -6.04 -2.32
C ALA A 79 6.94 -4.97 -3.39
N VAL A 80 6.65 -3.69 -3.07
CA VAL A 80 6.93 -2.59 -4.01
C VAL A 80 8.43 -2.36 -4.18
N GLN A 81 9.23 -2.42 -3.10
CA GLN A 81 10.68 -2.29 -3.19
C GLN A 81 11.33 -3.40 -4.02
N ALA A 82 10.77 -4.60 -3.98
CA ALA A 82 11.23 -5.75 -4.76
C ALA A 82 10.67 -5.78 -6.21
N GLY A 83 9.85 -4.79 -6.62
CA GLY A 83 9.22 -4.77 -7.93
C GLY A 83 8.14 -5.86 -8.13
N GLN A 84 7.61 -6.43 -7.06
CA GLN A 84 6.54 -7.45 -7.09
C GLN A 84 5.14 -6.82 -7.17
N ALA A 85 5.03 -5.56 -6.78
CA ALA A 85 3.85 -4.72 -6.92
C ALA A 85 4.24 -3.35 -7.47
N ASP A 86 3.30 -2.68 -8.13
CA ASP A 86 3.54 -1.41 -8.82
C ASP A 86 3.38 -0.22 -7.88
N ALA A 87 2.46 -0.30 -6.91
CA ALA A 87 2.24 0.76 -5.93
C ALA A 87 1.73 0.23 -4.59
N ILE A 88 1.95 1.03 -3.54
CA ILE A 88 1.36 0.83 -2.21
C ILE A 88 0.39 1.96 -1.89
N MET A 89 -0.77 1.61 -1.37
CA MET A 89 -1.75 2.53 -0.82
C MET A 89 -2.21 2.01 0.54
N ALA A 90 -1.72 2.63 1.63
CA ALA A 90 -1.85 2.09 2.99
C ALA A 90 -1.70 3.18 4.08
N GLY A 91 -2.33 4.36 3.89
CA GLY A 91 -2.18 5.50 4.81
C GLY A 91 -0.71 5.85 5.06
N MET A 92 0.13 5.66 4.06
CA MET A 92 1.58 5.66 4.22
C MET A 92 2.13 7.06 4.49
N THR A 93 2.70 7.27 5.67
CA THR A 93 3.32 8.54 6.05
C THR A 93 4.46 8.92 5.10
N LYS A 94 4.40 10.13 4.53
CA LYS A 94 5.48 10.71 3.73
C LYS A 94 6.64 11.10 4.63
N THR A 95 7.83 10.58 4.35
CA THR A 95 9.06 10.90 5.10
C THR A 95 10.24 11.06 4.14
N ALA A 96 11.24 11.85 4.51
CA ALA A 96 12.44 12.06 3.70
C ALA A 96 13.20 10.74 3.38
N GLU A 97 13.14 9.75 4.28
CA GLU A 97 13.73 8.44 4.03
C GLU A 97 12.95 7.67 2.95
N ARG A 98 11.62 7.74 2.99
CA ARG A 98 10.76 7.08 1.99
C ARG A 98 10.84 7.74 0.62
N GLU A 99 10.95 9.05 0.55
CA GLU A 99 11.12 9.79 -0.71
C GLU A 99 12.41 9.46 -1.46
N LYS A 100 13.41 8.84 -0.78
CA LYS A 100 14.63 8.35 -1.43
C LYS A 100 14.44 7.05 -2.21
N VAL A 101 13.41 6.28 -1.87
CA VAL A 101 13.18 4.92 -2.42
C VAL A 101 11.83 4.76 -3.13
N PHE A 102 10.90 5.68 -2.90
CA PHE A 102 9.57 5.69 -3.50
C PHE A 102 9.26 7.04 -4.13
N THR A 103 8.55 7.02 -5.23
CA THR A 103 7.84 8.20 -5.72
C THR A 103 6.56 8.34 -4.89
N MET A 104 6.51 9.36 -4.03
CA MET A 104 5.36 9.61 -3.16
C MET A 104 4.38 10.56 -3.85
N SER A 105 3.08 10.34 -3.63
CA SER A 105 2.02 11.28 -4.03
C SER A 105 2.09 12.57 -3.21
N ASP A 106 1.27 13.55 -3.60
CA ASP A 106 0.93 14.65 -2.69
C ASP A 106 0.20 14.12 -1.46
N THR A 107 0.28 14.88 -0.37
CA THR A 107 -0.40 14.54 0.89
C THR A 107 -1.92 14.72 0.70
N TYR A 108 -2.69 13.68 0.98
CA TYR A 108 -4.16 13.68 0.92
C TYR A 108 -4.83 13.63 2.29
N TYR A 109 -4.06 13.38 3.36
CA TYR A 109 -4.55 13.32 4.73
C TYR A 109 -3.45 13.68 5.73
N ASP A 110 -3.77 14.52 6.72
CA ASP A 110 -2.86 14.88 7.81
C ASP A 110 -3.16 14.04 9.04
N THR A 111 -2.11 13.38 9.59
CA THR A 111 -2.22 12.56 10.79
C THR A 111 -1.07 12.85 11.76
N LYS A 112 -1.19 12.36 12.99
CA LYS A 112 -0.15 12.47 14.02
C LYS A 112 0.11 11.11 14.65
N VAL A 113 1.38 10.85 14.95
CA VAL A 113 1.76 9.73 15.81
C VAL A 113 1.60 10.17 17.27
N VAL A 114 0.86 9.39 18.03
CA VAL A 114 0.60 9.63 19.46
C VAL A 114 0.93 8.38 20.27
N ILE A 115 1.17 8.55 21.57
CA ILE A 115 1.31 7.44 22.51
C ILE A 115 -0.08 7.14 23.10
N ALA A 116 -0.57 5.94 22.88
CA ALA A 116 -1.75 5.43 23.57
C ALA A 116 -1.34 4.79 24.89
N THR A 117 -2.11 5.04 25.93
CA THR A 117 -1.93 4.45 27.27
C THR A 117 -3.27 3.99 27.82
N THR A 118 -3.25 3.07 28.79
CA THR A 118 -4.46 2.79 29.58
C THR A 118 -4.82 3.99 30.46
N LYS A 119 -6.09 4.09 30.86
CA LYS A 119 -6.56 5.15 31.77
C LYS A 119 -5.77 5.21 33.09
N ALA A 120 -5.28 4.06 33.54
CA ALA A 120 -4.52 3.93 34.79
C ALA A 120 -3.05 4.40 34.67
N ASN A 121 -2.50 4.43 33.46
CA ASN A 121 -1.08 4.69 33.21
C ASN A 121 -0.88 5.87 32.25
N THR A 122 -1.16 7.08 32.70
CA THR A 122 -0.97 8.26 31.84
C THR A 122 0.51 8.59 31.68
N ILE A 123 1.00 8.63 30.44
CA ILE A 123 2.34 9.06 30.03
C ILE A 123 2.24 10.47 29.44
N LYS A 124 2.98 11.42 30.00
CA LYS A 124 2.97 12.84 29.58
C LYS A 124 4.31 13.31 28.98
N SER A 125 5.37 12.53 29.16
CA SER A 125 6.70 12.82 28.57
C SER A 125 7.44 11.54 28.25
N TYR A 126 8.44 11.63 27.38
CA TYR A 126 9.29 10.48 27.04
C TYR A 126 10.10 9.94 28.23
N ASP A 127 10.47 10.78 29.20
CA ASP A 127 11.19 10.34 30.38
C ASP A 127 10.41 9.32 31.22
N GLN A 128 9.09 9.39 31.18
CA GLN A 128 8.21 8.42 31.86
C GLN A 128 8.15 7.04 31.19
N LEU A 129 8.79 6.89 30.03
CA LEU A 129 8.92 5.61 29.34
C LEU A 129 10.05 4.74 29.91
N LYS A 130 10.94 5.29 30.76
CA LYS A 130 12.09 4.58 31.33
C LYS A 130 11.66 3.25 31.97
N GLY A 131 12.29 2.16 31.52
CA GLY A 131 12.01 0.80 31.98
C GLY A 131 10.68 0.19 31.49
N LYS A 132 9.94 0.90 30.61
CA LYS A 132 8.68 0.40 30.06
C LYS A 132 8.89 -0.27 28.71
N THR A 133 7.90 -1.04 28.27
CA THR A 133 7.81 -1.58 26.91
C THR A 133 6.82 -0.76 26.10
N VAL A 134 7.26 -0.26 24.94
CA VAL A 134 6.44 0.49 23.99
C VAL A 134 6.09 -0.42 22.81
N GLY A 135 4.80 -0.69 22.62
CA GLY A 135 4.29 -1.42 21.46
C GLY A 135 4.23 -0.54 20.23
N VAL A 136 4.61 -1.07 19.06
CA VAL A 136 4.52 -0.38 17.79
C VAL A 136 4.29 -1.36 16.64
N LYS A 137 3.58 -0.93 15.61
CA LYS A 137 3.39 -1.73 14.42
C LYS A 137 4.67 -1.74 13.57
N ASN A 138 5.02 -2.94 13.07
CA ASN A 138 6.23 -3.18 12.27
C ASN A 138 6.24 -2.36 10.97
N GLY A 139 7.44 -1.96 10.50
CA GLY A 139 7.64 -1.23 9.24
C GLY A 139 7.20 0.24 9.25
N THR A 140 6.57 0.74 10.33
CA THR A 140 5.99 2.09 10.39
C THR A 140 7.02 3.21 10.63
N ALA A 141 6.63 4.45 10.31
CA ALA A 141 7.42 5.63 10.66
C ALA A 141 7.53 5.80 12.19
N ALA A 142 6.50 5.39 12.95
CA ALA A 142 6.50 5.38 14.40
C ALA A 142 7.58 4.45 14.97
N GLN A 143 7.73 3.24 14.41
CA GLN A 143 8.81 2.33 14.83
C GLN A 143 10.17 2.97 14.63
N ARG A 144 10.45 3.51 13.45
CA ARG A 144 11.73 4.17 13.15
C ARG A 144 12.01 5.35 14.09
N PHE A 145 10.99 6.11 14.44
CA PHE A 145 11.12 7.19 15.41
C PHE A 145 11.47 6.64 16.79
N LEU A 146 10.78 5.63 17.28
CA LEU A 146 11.04 5.03 18.60
C LEU A 146 12.45 4.42 18.67
N GLU A 147 12.92 3.78 17.62
CA GLU A 147 14.28 3.22 17.54
C GLU A 147 15.36 4.30 17.72
N LYS A 148 15.14 5.52 17.21
CA LYS A 148 16.07 6.65 17.35
C LYS A 148 16.15 7.19 18.79
N ILE A 149 15.10 7.01 19.59
CA ILE A 149 15.01 7.62 20.91
C ILE A 149 15.05 6.63 22.09
N LYS A 150 14.88 5.32 21.85
CA LYS A 150 14.74 4.29 22.89
C LYS A 150 15.89 4.30 23.89
N ASP A 151 17.14 4.42 23.42
CA ASP A 151 18.33 4.38 24.28
C ASP A 151 18.44 5.64 25.14
N LYS A 152 18.08 6.81 24.58
CA LYS A 152 18.04 8.08 25.31
C LYS A 152 17.06 8.05 26.48
N TYR A 153 15.88 7.44 26.28
CA TYR A 153 14.79 7.42 27.28
C TYR A 153 14.67 6.09 28.02
N GLY A 154 15.52 5.10 27.71
CA GLY A 154 15.64 3.84 28.44
C GLY A 154 14.41 2.96 28.44
N PHE A 155 13.71 2.84 27.29
CA PHE A 155 12.57 1.95 27.10
C PHE A 155 12.89 0.82 26.10
N THR A 156 12.10 -0.25 26.11
CA THR A 156 12.17 -1.33 25.14
C THR A 156 11.06 -1.20 24.11
N ILE A 157 11.29 -1.71 22.90
CA ILE A 157 10.28 -1.75 21.81
C ILE A 157 9.81 -3.18 21.64
N LYS A 158 8.49 -3.36 21.53
CA LYS A 158 7.84 -4.59 21.09
C LYS A 158 7.08 -4.32 19.80
N THR A 159 7.45 -5.00 18.72
CA THR A 159 6.79 -4.86 17.43
C THR A 159 5.61 -5.81 17.26
N PHE A 160 4.64 -5.42 16.44
CA PHE A 160 3.44 -6.17 16.11
C PHE A 160 3.15 -6.06 14.62
N ASP A 161 2.64 -7.11 14.01
CA ASP A 161 2.30 -7.13 12.59
C ASP A 161 1.02 -6.34 12.28
N THR A 162 0.10 -6.27 13.24
CA THR A 162 -1.16 -5.53 13.09
C THR A 162 -1.42 -4.57 14.25
N GLY A 163 -2.20 -3.51 13.98
CA GLY A 163 -2.64 -2.57 15.01
C GLY A 163 -3.47 -3.25 16.10
N ASP A 164 -4.34 -4.18 15.73
CA ASP A 164 -5.21 -4.89 16.68
C ASP A 164 -4.42 -5.71 17.70
N LEU A 165 -3.39 -6.44 17.25
CA LEU A 165 -2.50 -7.17 18.16
C LEU A 165 -1.78 -6.22 19.13
N MET A 166 -1.35 -5.06 18.64
CA MET A 166 -0.71 -4.03 19.46
C MET A 166 -1.68 -3.48 20.52
N TYR A 167 -2.90 -3.09 20.13
CA TYR A 167 -3.90 -2.56 21.07
C TYR A 167 -4.39 -3.60 22.07
N ASN A 168 -4.59 -4.83 21.64
CA ASN A 168 -4.96 -5.94 22.54
C ASN A 168 -3.84 -6.22 23.57
N SER A 169 -2.57 -6.14 23.16
CA SER A 169 -1.42 -6.28 24.07
C SER A 169 -1.34 -5.13 25.08
N LEU A 170 -1.76 -3.93 24.72
CA LEU A 170 -1.83 -2.79 25.65
C LEU A 170 -2.97 -2.96 26.65
N ALA A 171 -4.10 -3.51 26.22
CA ALA A 171 -5.28 -3.71 27.08
C ALA A 171 -5.08 -4.84 28.11
N ALA A 172 -4.28 -5.85 27.77
CA ALA A 172 -3.97 -7.01 28.64
C ALA A 172 -2.88 -6.68 29.67
#